data_921b8aecb6c796a87145f1701366e51f
#
_entry.id   921b8aecb6c796a87145f1701366e51f
#
_cell.length_a   1.000
_cell.length_b   1.000
_cell.length_c   1.000
_cell.angle_alpha   90.00
_cell.angle_beta   90.00
_cell.angle_gamma   90.00
#
_symmetry.space_group_name_H-M   'P 1'
#
loop_
_entity.id
_entity.type
_entity.pdbx_description
1 polymer ?
#
loop_
_entity_poly.entity_id
_entity_poly.type
_entity_poly.pdbx_seq_one_letter_code
_entity_poly.pdbx_strand_id
1 'polypeptide(L)'
;MIVVMQEGATEDQVQAVIDRMVEMDFTIHRSTGMVHTVLGGVGPEERVNQADFEEMDGVQECRRIMSPYKLASRHFRPAGSVVKVGVHEIGGPRLWVCAGIAGAGAAQMNKAVEGVAAAGTSAIRLRRPLRARDEVLQAAREAATAFKLSLVIEVADSSEIALADWYADILQVPGALDAAADPAGGAGAPA
;
A
#
# COMPACT_ATOMS: atom_id res chain seq x y z
N MET A 1 -12.64 11.65 3.84
CA MET A 1 -13.42 11.64 5.10
C MET A 1 -13.35 10.27 5.74
N ILE A 2 -13.39 10.16 7.06
CA ILE A 2 -13.51 8.89 7.78
C ILE A 2 -14.69 8.98 8.74
N VAL A 3 -15.57 7.96 8.69
CA VAL A 3 -16.67 7.78 9.64
C VAL A 3 -16.39 6.53 10.48
N VAL A 4 -16.36 6.68 11.77
CA VAL A 4 -16.20 5.58 12.73
C VAL A 4 -17.56 5.23 13.29
N MET A 5 -17.96 3.98 13.13
CA MET A 5 -19.22 3.49 13.68
C MET A 5 -19.07 3.13 15.15
N GLN A 6 -20.16 3.23 15.90
CA GLN A 6 -20.21 2.80 17.31
C GLN A 6 -19.96 1.30 17.44
N GLU A 7 -19.48 0.88 18.59
CA GLU A 7 -19.42 -0.53 18.96
C GLU A 7 -20.84 -1.13 18.94
N GLY A 8 -21.02 -2.21 18.17
CA GLY A 8 -22.34 -2.84 18.04
C GLY A 8 -23.29 -2.16 17.04
N ALA A 9 -22.84 -1.18 16.25
CA ALA A 9 -23.66 -0.62 15.18
C ALA A 9 -24.16 -1.74 14.25
N THR A 10 -25.45 -1.69 13.93
CA THR A 10 -26.10 -2.69 13.08
C THR A 10 -25.69 -2.53 11.62
N GLU A 11 -25.82 -3.58 10.83
CA GLU A 11 -25.52 -3.52 9.40
C GLU A 11 -26.41 -2.49 8.67
N ASP A 12 -27.66 -2.34 9.10
CA ASP A 12 -28.58 -1.35 8.54
C ASP A 12 -28.10 0.09 8.81
N GLN A 13 -27.53 0.36 9.99
CA GLN A 13 -26.95 1.66 10.32
C GLN A 13 -25.70 1.92 9.48
N VAL A 14 -24.83 0.92 9.34
CA VAL A 14 -23.65 1.01 8.50
C VAL A 14 -24.02 1.28 7.04
N GLN A 15 -25.04 0.59 6.53
CA GLN A 15 -25.52 0.76 5.17
C GLN A 15 -26.13 2.15 4.94
N ALA A 16 -26.90 2.67 5.89
CA ALA A 16 -27.44 4.02 5.80
C ALA A 16 -26.34 5.09 5.66
N VAL A 17 -25.24 4.94 6.39
CA VAL A 17 -24.09 5.84 6.26
C VAL A 17 -23.41 5.69 4.91
N ILE A 18 -23.25 4.45 4.41
CA ILE A 18 -22.69 4.17 3.08
C ILE A 18 -23.56 4.84 2.01
N ASP A 19 -24.87 4.65 2.04
CA ASP A 19 -25.79 5.22 1.07
C ASP A 19 -25.71 6.75 1.05
N ARG A 20 -25.63 7.36 2.23
CA ARG A 20 -25.45 8.81 2.35
C ARG A 20 -24.12 9.29 1.76
N MET A 21 -23.04 8.55 1.97
CA MET A 21 -21.74 8.86 1.37
C MET A 21 -21.76 8.71 -0.16
N VAL A 22 -22.44 7.69 -0.69
CA VAL A 22 -22.61 7.48 -2.14
C VAL A 22 -23.39 8.62 -2.77
N GLU A 23 -24.50 9.07 -2.14
CA GLU A 23 -25.27 10.25 -2.60
C GLU A 23 -24.42 11.52 -2.73
N MET A 24 -23.34 11.60 -1.97
CA MET A 24 -22.39 12.72 -1.97
C MET A 24 -21.16 12.47 -2.87
N ASP A 25 -21.22 11.53 -3.78
CA ASP A 25 -20.17 11.16 -4.74
C ASP A 25 -18.87 10.66 -4.08
N PHE A 26 -18.96 9.97 -2.93
CA PHE A 26 -17.79 9.32 -2.32
C PHE A 26 -17.65 7.87 -2.81
N THR A 27 -16.40 7.50 -3.11
CA THR A 27 -16.00 6.09 -3.18
C THR A 27 -15.72 5.60 -1.76
N ILE A 28 -16.36 4.48 -1.35
CA ILE A 28 -16.32 4.01 0.03
C ILE A 28 -15.41 2.80 0.15
N HIS A 29 -14.54 2.86 1.16
CA HIS A 29 -13.74 1.72 1.60
C HIS A 29 -14.15 1.36 3.02
N ARG A 30 -14.67 0.15 3.20
CA ARG A 30 -15.07 -0.36 4.51
C ARG A 30 -13.93 -1.16 5.14
N SER A 31 -13.64 -0.88 6.40
CA SER A 31 -12.73 -1.67 7.23
C SER A 31 -13.47 -2.12 8.48
N THR A 32 -13.70 -3.42 8.61
CA THR A 32 -14.34 -3.99 9.81
C THR A 32 -13.25 -4.52 10.73
N GLY A 33 -13.08 -3.87 11.88
CA GLY A 33 -12.18 -4.30 12.95
C GLY A 33 -12.90 -5.18 13.97
N MET A 34 -12.18 -5.61 15.01
CA MET A 34 -12.76 -6.42 16.09
C MET A 34 -13.77 -5.64 16.95
N VAL A 35 -13.65 -4.31 17.01
CA VAL A 35 -14.47 -3.45 17.89
C VAL A 35 -15.32 -2.48 17.09
N HIS A 36 -14.76 -1.87 16.05
CA HIS A 36 -15.45 -0.84 15.26
C HIS A 36 -15.40 -1.12 13.78
N THR A 37 -16.46 -0.72 13.09
CA THR A 37 -16.46 -0.56 11.63
C THR A 37 -16.05 0.86 11.29
N VAL A 38 -15.11 1.02 10.37
CA VAL A 38 -14.62 2.31 9.88
C VAL A 38 -14.92 2.42 8.39
N LEU A 39 -15.55 3.51 7.99
CA LEU A 39 -15.86 3.84 6.61
C LEU A 39 -14.94 4.96 6.13
N GLY A 40 -14.10 4.67 5.15
CA GLY A 40 -13.24 5.64 4.51
C GLY A 40 -13.88 6.13 3.23
N GLY A 41 -14.15 7.43 3.11
CA GLY A 41 -14.67 8.03 1.89
C GLY A 41 -13.58 8.82 1.15
N VAL A 42 -13.40 8.51 -0.12
CA VAL A 42 -12.58 9.27 -1.06
C VAL A 42 -13.51 10.01 -2.00
N GLY A 43 -13.50 11.34 -1.98
CA GLY A 43 -14.43 12.15 -2.77
C GLY A 43 -14.36 13.64 -2.43
N PRO A 44 -15.34 14.44 -2.88
CA PRO A 44 -15.34 15.92 -2.78
C PRO A 44 -15.62 16.36 -1.34
N GLU A 45 -14.57 16.43 -0.52
CA GLU A 45 -14.68 16.78 0.93
C GLU A 45 -15.14 18.22 1.20
N GLU A 46 -15.04 19.11 0.22
CA GLU A 46 -15.41 20.50 0.39
C GLU A 46 -16.91 20.71 0.63
N ARG A 47 -17.74 19.74 0.22
CA ARG A 47 -19.21 19.79 0.32
C ARG A 47 -19.76 19.10 1.58
N VAL A 48 -18.90 18.53 2.40
CA VAL A 48 -19.33 17.71 3.54
C VAL A 48 -19.37 18.52 4.82
N ASN A 49 -20.51 18.57 5.46
CA ASN A 49 -20.62 18.97 6.85
C ASN A 49 -20.48 17.73 7.75
N GLN A 50 -19.49 17.72 8.65
CA GLN A 50 -19.25 16.58 9.55
C GLN A 50 -20.46 16.30 10.46
N ALA A 51 -21.17 17.34 10.89
CA ALA A 51 -22.34 17.22 11.74
C ALA A 51 -23.44 16.35 11.10
N ASP A 52 -23.61 16.41 9.78
CA ASP A 52 -24.62 15.62 9.08
C ASP A 52 -24.41 14.10 9.22
N PHE A 53 -23.15 13.67 9.45
CA PHE A 53 -22.82 12.28 9.69
C PHE A 53 -22.79 11.93 11.18
N GLU A 54 -22.35 12.86 12.04
CA GLU A 54 -22.30 12.63 13.48
C GLU A 54 -23.71 12.53 14.09
N GLU A 55 -24.74 13.11 13.45
CA GLU A 55 -26.13 13.00 13.82
C GLU A 55 -26.80 11.68 13.36
N MET A 56 -26.14 10.88 12.52
CA MET A 56 -26.70 9.61 12.04
C MET A 56 -26.58 8.52 13.11
N ASP A 57 -27.63 7.69 13.21
CA ASP A 57 -27.67 6.59 14.15
C ASP A 57 -26.52 5.59 13.92
N GLY A 58 -25.84 5.22 15.01
CA GLY A 58 -24.73 4.27 14.97
C GLY A 58 -23.38 4.89 14.58
N VAL A 59 -23.30 6.20 14.32
CA VAL A 59 -22.05 6.91 14.11
C VAL A 59 -21.46 7.34 15.46
N GLN A 60 -20.18 7.05 15.68
CA GLN A 60 -19.42 7.50 16.84
C GLN A 60 -18.76 8.85 16.59
N GLU A 61 -18.11 8.99 15.43
CA GLU A 61 -17.45 10.23 15.04
C GLU A 61 -17.27 10.30 13.53
N CYS A 62 -17.22 11.52 13.00
CA CYS A 62 -16.85 11.80 11.62
C CYS A 62 -15.64 12.72 11.59
N ARG A 63 -14.59 12.35 10.85
CA ARG A 63 -13.38 13.13 10.72
C ARG A 63 -13.05 13.41 9.25
N ARG A 64 -12.81 14.68 8.97
CA ARG A 64 -12.24 15.09 7.70
C ARG A 64 -10.73 14.84 7.73
N ILE A 65 -10.20 14.04 6.82
CA ILE A 65 -8.77 13.76 6.73
C ILE A 65 -8.24 14.39 5.46
N MET A 66 -7.45 15.43 5.62
CA MET A 66 -6.83 16.16 4.50
C MET A 66 -5.54 15.48 4.00
N SER A 67 -5.15 14.35 4.57
CA SER A 67 -3.96 13.61 4.16
C SER A 67 -4.20 12.82 2.86
N PRO A 68 -3.29 12.91 1.87
CA PRO A 68 -3.42 12.17 0.60
C PRO A 68 -3.33 10.64 0.76
N TYR A 69 -2.92 10.14 1.94
CA TYR A 69 -2.79 8.71 2.25
C TYR A 69 -3.84 8.22 3.27
N LYS A 70 -5.10 8.63 3.14
CA LYS A 70 -6.19 8.29 4.06
C LYS A 70 -6.30 6.80 4.34
N LEU A 71 -6.35 5.98 3.28
CA LEU A 71 -6.54 4.53 3.37
C LEU A 71 -5.35 3.80 4.02
N ALA A 72 -4.15 4.38 3.96
CA ALA A 72 -2.95 3.86 4.59
C ALA A 72 -2.77 4.38 6.03
N SER A 73 -3.63 5.31 6.49
CA SER A 73 -3.48 5.94 7.80
C SER A 73 -3.97 5.03 8.93
N ARG A 74 -3.40 5.22 10.13
CA ARG A 74 -3.89 4.55 11.34
C ARG A 74 -5.28 5.03 11.79
N HIS A 75 -5.75 6.16 11.29
CA HIS A 75 -7.13 6.59 11.51
C HIS A 75 -8.12 5.67 10.79
N PHE A 76 -7.77 5.20 9.58
CA PHE A 76 -8.60 4.26 8.83
C PHE A 76 -8.42 2.81 9.32
N ARG A 77 -7.17 2.40 9.64
CA ARG A 77 -6.86 1.08 10.20
C ARG A 77 -6.10 1.20 11.51
N PRO A 78 -6.76 1.40 12.65
CA PRO A 78 -6.11 1.58 13.95
C PRO A 78 -5.21 0.39 14.35
N ALA A 79 -5.64 -0.82 14.03
CA ALA A 79 -4.86 -2.04 14.28
C ALA A 79 -3.65 -2.20 13.37
N GLY A 80 -3.50 -1.33 12.35
CA GLY A 80 -2.49 -1.45 11.31
C GLY A 80 -2.85 -2.48 10.24
N SER A 81 -1.94 -2.67 9.30
CA SER A 81 -2.07 -3.66 8.23
C SER A 81 -0.84 -4.54 8.22
N VAL A 82 -1.04 -5.83 8.02
CA VAL A 82 0.04 -6.80 7.81
C VAL A 82 -0.09 -7.34 6.40
N VAL A 83 0.97 -7.19 5.62
CA VAL A 83 1.03 -7.68 4.23
C VAL A 83 2.01 -8.85 4.19
N LYS A 84 1.55 -9.99 3.67
CA LYS A 84 2.41 -11.17 3.48
C LYS A 84 3.10 -11.08 2.12
N VAL A 85 4.42 -11.23 2.13
CA VAL A 85 5.25 -11.24 0.92
C VAL A 85 6.18 -12.46 1.02
N GLY A 86 5.85 -13.52 0.30
CA GLY A 86 6.54 -14.79 0.40
C GLY A 86 6.55 -15.33 1.84
N VAL A 87 7.75 -15.48 2.42
CA VAL A 87 7.94 -15.95 3.80
C VAL A 87 7.97 -14.81 4.83
N HIS A 88 7.87 -13.58 4.40
CA HIS A 88 7.97 -12.37 5.23
C HIS A 88 6.60 -11.72 5.48
N GLU A 89 6.52 -10.93 6.56
CA GLU A 89 5.37 -10.09 6.89
C GLU A 89 5.84 -8.64 7.06
N ILE A 90 5.21 -7.73 6.31
CA ILE A 90 5.44 -6.28 6.43
C ILE A 90 4.33 -5.70 7.31
N GLY A 91 4.71 -4.94 8.34
CA GLY A 91 3.76 -4.39 9.31
C GLY A 91 3.42 -5.32 10.47
N GLY A 92 4.01 -6.52 10.51
CA GLY A 92 3.93 -7.44 11.64
C GLY A 92 4.85 -7.04 12.81
N PRO A 93 4.97 -7.88 13.84
CA PRO A 93 5.75 -7.58 15.06
C PRO A 93 7.26 -7.60 14.83
N ARG A 94 7.73 -8.17 13.74
CA ARG A 94 9.16 -8.24 13.40
C ARG A 94 9.55 -7.06 12.53
N LEU A 95 10.75 -6.54 12.77
CA LEU A 95 11.33 -5.53 11.89
C LEU A 95 11.61 -6.15 10.52
N TRP A 96 11.09 -5.52 9.46
CA TRP A 96 11.37 -5.87 8.08
C TRP A 96 12.41 -4.89 7.52
N VAL A 97 13.57 -5.41 7.12
CA VAL A 97 14.71 -4.61 6.65
C VAL A 97 14.94 -4.88 5.17
N CYS A 98 14.97 -3.82 4.37
CA CYS A 98 15.23 -3.89 2.94
C CYS A 98 16.57 -3.22 2.62
N ALA A 99 17.51 -3.96 2.05
CA ALA A 99 18.81 -3.44 1.64
C ALA A 99 18.80 -3.01 0.17
N GLY A 100 19.27 -1.80 -0.13
CA GLY A 100 19.43 -1.33 -1.50
C GLY A 100 20.71 -1.89 -2.14
N ILE A 101 20.58 -2.58 -3.28
CA ILE A 101 21.71 -3.02 -4.10
C ILE A 101 21.89 -2.03 -5.24
N ALA A 102 23.07 -1.41 -5.32
CA ALA A 102 23.40 -0.43 -6.34
C ALA A 102 24.67 -0.85 -7.09
N GLY A 103 24.65 -0.76 -8.42
CA GLY A 103 25.82 -0.94 -9.27
C GLY A 103 26.35 -2.38 -9.42
N ALA A 104 25.68 -3.38 -8.85
CA ALA A 104 26.06 -4.77 -9.04
C ALA A 104 25.58 -5.28 -10.42
N GLY A 105 26.49 -5.77 -11.24
CA GLY A 105 26.17 -6.53 -12.44
C GLY A 105 25.76 -7.97 -12.10
N ALA A 106 25.27 -8.73 -13.09
CA ALA A 106 24.81 -10.10 -12.88
C ALA A 106 25.86 -10.99 -12.20
N ALA A 107 27.11 -10.92 -12.61
CA ALA A 107 28.21 -11.72 -12.04
C ALA A 107 28.54 -11.42 -10.56
N GLN A 108 28.19 -10.22 -10.08
CA GLN A 108 28.48 -9.79 -8.71
C GLN A 108 27.25 -9.87 -7.80
N MET A 109 26.08 -10.10 -8.39
CA MET A 109 24.79 -10.03 -7.69
C MET A 109 24.73 -11.00 -6.52
N ASN A 110 25.10 -12.26 -6.73
CA ASN A 110 25.03 -13.27 -5.69
C ASN A 110 25.88 -12.90 -4.47
N LYS A 111 27.12 -12.43 -4.70
CA LYS A 111 28.01 -12.00 -3.61
C LYS A 111 27.48 -10.78 -2.85
N ALA A 112 26.90 -9.82 -3.56
CA ALA A 112 26.30 -8.64 -2.95
C ALA A 112 25.08 -9.01 -2.07
N VAL A 113 24.23 -9.92 -2.57
CA VAL A 113 23.05 -10.40 -1.85
C VAL A 113 23.44 -11.26 -0.64
N GLU A 114 24.46 -12.13 -0.77
CA GLU A 114 24.99 -12.89 0.34
C GLU A 114 25.44 -12.00 1.50
N GLY A 115 26.16 -10.91 1.21
CA GLY A 115 26.63 -9.97 2.22
C GLY A 115 25.50 -9.29 3.00
N VAL A 116 24.43 -8.87 2.32
CA VAL A 116 23.27 -8.25 2.99
C VAL A 116 22.39 -9.29 3.70
N ALA A 117 22.29 -10.48 3.17
CA ALA A 117 21.57 -11.60 3.82
C ALA A 117 22.24 -11.98 5.15
N ALA A 118 23.57 -12.06 5.18
CA ALA A 118 24.33 -12.30 6.39
C ALA A 118 24.11 -11.23 7.48
N ALA A 119 23.78 -10.01 7.09
CA ALA A 119 23.42 -8.92 7.98
C ALA A 119 21.97 -8.98 8.51
N GLY A 120 21.19 -10.01 8.12
CA GLY A 120 19.83 -10.23 8.62
C GLY A 120 18.76 -9.42 7.92
N THR A 121 18.95 -9.03 6.65
CA THR A 121 17.93 -8.37 5.87
C THR A 121 16.78 -9.30 5.49
N SER A 122 15.60 -8.74 5.27
CA SER A 122 14.40 -9.47 4.83
C SER A 122 14.18 -9.36 3.33
N ALA A 123 14.74 -8.31 2.72
CA ALA A 123 14.58 -8.03 1.30
C ALA A 123 15.78 -7.30 0.72
N ILE A 124 15.91 -7.40 -0.60
CA ILE A 124 16.80 -6.55 -1.39
C ILE A 124 15.99 -5.65 -2.32
N ARG A 125 16.48 -4.45 -2.57
CA ARG A 125 15.87 -3.51 -3.50
C ARG A 125 16.85 -3.16 -4.61
N LEU A 126 16.41 -3.36 -5.85
CA LEU A 126 17.10 -2.86 -7.03
C LEU A 126 16.62 -1.46 -7.36
N ARG A 127 17.58 -0.53 -7.47
CA ARG A 127 17.35 0.82 -7.98
C ARG A 127 17.77 0.91 -9.44
N ARG A 128 17.10 1.82 -10.12
CA ARG A 128 17.33 2.17 -11.53
C ARG A 128 18.79 2.24 -12.01
N PRO A 129 19.01 2.12 -13.32
CA PRO A 129 18.02 1.98 -14.39
C PRO A 129 17.75 0.51 -14.74
N LEU A 130 16.48 0.13 -14.86
CA LEU A 130 16.06 -1.18 -15.38
C LEU A 130 16.31 -1.31 -16.91
N ARG A 131 16.72 -0.21 -17.56
CA ARG A 131 16.99 -0.24 -19.01
C ARG A 131 18.05 -1.29 -19.35
N ALA A 132 17.57 -2.37 -19.96
CA ALA A 132 18.33 -3.35 -20.73
C ALA A 132 19.16 -4.38 -19.95
N ARG A 133 18.71 -4.96 -18.86
CA ARG A 133 19.45 -6.12 -18.33
C ARG A 133 18.55 -7.14 -17.65
N ASP A 134 17.82 -7.87 -18.46
CA ASP A 134 17.12 -9.10 -18.07
C ASP A 134 18.04 -10.01 -17.24
N GLU A 135 19.30 -10.14 -17.63
CA GLU A 135 20.34 -10.89 -16.91
C GLU A 135 20.55 -10.41 -15.46
N VAL A 136 20.48 -9.11 -15.20
CA VAL A 136 20.65 -8.57 -13.83
C VAL A 136 19.40 -8.84 -12.98
N LEU A 137 18.21 -8.73 -13.57
CA LEU A 137 16.96 -9.05 -12.88
C LEU A 137 16.87 -10.54 -12.57
N GLN A 138 17.24 -11.38 -13.53
CA GLN A 138 17.31 -12.82 -13.34
C GLN A 138 18.31 -13.19 -12.24
N ALA A 139 19.53 -12.67 -12.30
CA ALA A 139 20.54 -12.90 -11.25
C ALA A 139 20.09 -12.43 -9.86
N ALA A 140 19.39 -11.30 -9.78
CA ALA A 140 18.83 -10.81 -8.54
C ALA A 140 17.71 -11.70 -8.01
N ARG A 141 16.82 -12.19 -8.89
CA ARG A 141 15.76 -13.14 -8.54
C ARG A 141 16.34 -14.46 -8.00
N GLU A 142 17.33 -15.00 -8.70
CA GLU A 142 18.02 -16.23 -8.31
C GLU A 142 18.70 -16.09 -6.94
N ALA A 143 19.45 -14.99 -6.75
CA ALA A 143 20.10 -14.70 -5.47
C ALA A 143 19.09 -14.47 -4.34
N ALA A 144 18.05 -13.67 -4.57
CA ALA A 144 17.00 -13.45 -3.57
C ALA A 144 16.33 -14.77 -3.14
N THR A 145 16.07 -15.65 -4.10
CA THR A 145 15.48 -16.97 -3.84
C THR A 145 16.42 -17.84 -3.03
N ALA A 146 17.71 -17.89 -3.39
CA ALA A 146 18.72 -18.69 -2.69
C ALA A 146 18.86 -18.29 -1.21
N PHE A 147 18.77 -17.01 -0.90
CA PHE A 147 18.88 -16.47 0.47
C PHE A 147 17.53 -16.23 1.14
N LYS A 148 16.40 -16.63 0.54
CA LYS A 148 15.03 -16.45 1.06
C LYS A 148 14.69 -15.00 1.36
N LEU A 149 15.15 -14.08 0.52
CA LEU A 149 14.86 -12.65 0.59
C LEU A 149 13.74 -12.29 -0.39
N SER A 150 12.94 -11.27 -0.06
CA SER A 150 12.02 -10.67 -1.00
C SER A 150 12.77 -9.73 -1.96
N LEU A 151 12.39 -9.74 -3.23
CA LEU A 151 12.94 -8.84 -4.24
C LEU A 151 12.01 -7.66 -4.49
N VAL A 152 12.49 -6.48 -4.17
CA VAL A 152 11.81 -5.20 -4.47
C VAL A 152 12.44 -4.58 -5.71
N ILE A 153 11.62 -4.21 -6.68
CA ILE A 153 12.09 -3.52 -7.89
C ILE A 153 11.43 -2.14 -7.97
N GLU A 154 12.27 -1.11 -8.07
CA GLU A 154 11.81 0.26 -8.28
C GLU A 154 11.59 0.49 -9.77
N VAL A 155 10.33 0.72 -10.16
CA VAL A 155 9.95 1.04 -11.54
C VAL A 155 10.02 2.55 -11.76
N ALA A 156 10.48 2.91 -12.94
CA ALA A 156 10.69 4.30 -13.33
C ALA A 156 9.61 4.83 -14.25
N ASP A 157 9.00 3.93 -14.98
CA ASP A 157 8.09 4.20 -16.07
C ASP A 157 7.06 3.06 -16.14
N SER A 158 5.85 3.34 -16.58
CA SER A 158 4.79 2.34 -16.70
C SER A 158 5.15 1.20 -17.66
N SER A 159 6.00 1.45 -18.65
CA SER A 159 6.49 0.43 -19.58
C SER A 159 7.40 -0.62 -18.92
N GLU A 160 7.98 -0.31 -17.76
CA GLU A 160 8.84 -1.23 -17.01
C GLU A 160 8.04 -2.19 -16.10
N ILE A 161 6.76 -1.90 -15.85
CA ILE A 161 5.94 -2.66 -14.88
C ILE A 161 5.87 -4.13 -15.26
N ALA A 162 5.54 -4.45 -16.50
CA ALA A 162 5.37 -5.84 -16.94
C ALA A 162 6.66 -6.66 -16.79
N LEU A 163 7.82 -6.07 -17.08
CA LEU A 163 9.11 -6.74 -16.90
C LEU A 163 9.46 -6.87 -15.41
N ALA A 164 9.25 -5.84 -14.63
CA ALA A 164 9.56 -5.85 -13.22
C ALA A 164 8.67 -6.84 -12.44
N ASP A 165 7.38 -6.93 -12.77
CA ASP A 165 6.40 -7.83 -12.16
C ASP A 165 6.78 -9.32 -12.35
N TRP A 166 7.41 -9.66 -13.48
CA TRP A 166 7.88 -11.02 -13.71
C TRP A 166 8.94 -11.50 -12.71
N TYR A 167 9.74 -10.58 -12.19
CA TYR A 167 10.84 -10.91 -11.27
C TYR A 167 10.58 -10.51 -9.82
N ALA A 168 9.81 -9.45 -9.56
CA ALA A 168 9.65 -8.87 -8.23
C ALA A 168 8.62 -9.58 -7.36
N ASP A 169 8.85 -9.52 -6.05
CA ASP A 169 7.82 -9.80 -5.05
C ASP A 169 7.07 -8.50 -4.68
N ILE A 170 7.73 -7.35 -4.86
CA ILE A 170 7.19 -6.02 -4.56
C ILE A 170 7.65 -5.04 -5.65
N LEU A 171 6.69 -4.31 -6.22
CA LEU A 171 6.97 -3.16 -7.08
C LEU A 171 6.97 -1.88 -6.25
N GLN A 172 8.03 -1.09 -6.38
CA GLN A 172 8.10 0.24 -5.78
C GLN A 172 7.86 1.29 -6.85
N VAL A 173 6.77 2.04 -6.71
CA VAL A 173 6.42 3.17 -7.59
C VAL A 173 6.88 4.45 -6.90
N PRO A 174 7.78 5.26 -7.49
CA PRO A 174 8.16 6.55 -6.93
C PRO A 174 7.00 7.56 -7.07
N GLY A 175 6.84 8.46 -6.10
CA GLY A 175 5.75 9.43 -6.07
C GLY A 175 5.69 10.37 -7.29
N ALA A 176 6.83 10.59 -7.97
CA ALA A 176 6.86 11.36 -9.21
C ALA A 176 6.16 10.65 -10.39
N LEU A 177 6.13 9.33 -10.37
CA LEU A 177 5.45 8.52 -11.38
C LEU A 177 3.93 8.52 -11.14
N ASP A 178 3.54 8.43 -9.88
CA ASP A 178 2.15 8.49 -9.42
C ASP A 178 1.50 9.83 -9.78
N ALA A 179 2.23 10.93 -9.56
CA ALA A 179 1.78 12.27 -9.94
C ALA A 179 1.66 12.49 -11.46
N ALA A 180 2.42 11.73 -12.28
CA ALA A 180 2.34 11.81 -13.75
C ALA A 180 1.25 10.90 -14.32
N ALA A 181 0.83 9.88 -13.61
CA ALA A 181 -0.19 8.92 -14.05
C ALA A 181 -1.62 9.45 -13.86
N ASP A 182 -1.83 10.45 -13.00
CA ASP A 182 -3.15 11.03 -12.78
C ASP A 182 -3.12 12.56 -12.60
N PRO A 183 -3.04 13.32 -13.69
CA PRO A 183 -3.20 14.79 -13.62
C PRO A 183 -4.63 15.21 -13.23
N ALA A 184 -5.59 14.28 -13.10
CA ALA A 184 -6.99 14.54 -12.77
C ALA A 184 -7.45 13.91 -11.43
N GLY A 185 -6.55 13.27 -10.67
CA GLY A 185 -6.81 12.82 -9.29
C GLY A 185 -7.81 11.69 -9.16
N GLY A 186 -7.47 10.48 -9.53
CA GLY A 186 -8.40 9.36 -9.36
C GLY A 186 -7.80 7.99 -9.66
N ALA A 187 -6.73 7.59 -9.00
CA ALA A 187 -6.29 6.21 -9.08
C ALA A 187 -7.20 5.31 -8.24
N GLY A 188 -8.25 4.78 -8.87
CA GLY A 188 -8.96 3.61 -8.39
C GLY A 188 -8.01 2.41 -8.46
N ALA A 189 -7.58 1.89 -7.33
CA ALA A 189 -6.94 0.58 -7.28
C ALA A 189 -8.01 -0.48 -7.62
N PRO A 190 -7.72 -1.43 -8.51
CA PRO A 190 -8.61 -2.58 -8.71
C PRO A 190 -8.60 -3.45 -7.45
N ALA A 191 -9.72 -4.12 -7.27
CA ALA A 191 -10.08 -4.95 -6.13
C ALA A 191 -9.12 -6.10 -5.83
#